data_fc2a09a455fd49039986574eb4ac990d
#
_entry.id   fc2a09a455fd49039986574eb4ac990d
#
_cell.length_a   1.000
_cell.length_b   1.000
_cell.length_c   1.000
_cell.angle_alpha   90.00
_cell.angle_beta   90.00
_cell.angle_gamma   90.00
#
_symmetry.space_group_name_H-M   'P 1'
#
loop_
_entity.id
_entity.type
_entity.pdbx_description
1 polymer ?
#
loop_
_entity_poly.entity_id
_entity_poly.type
_entity_poly.pdbx_seq_one_letter_code
_entity_poly.pdbx_strand_id
1 'polypeptide(L)'
;SSFAATYGGRYNFTHSTIANYWNSGFRQFPSLLLNNYLIDSEGETYNNDVLQAYFNNCIIYGDQNIELLIEQLDNSNLDYKFNNCLLKFSDLNNSFNTSIYNFEDELHFENLILNQDPDFFSPYDNNMIIGINSSAINQGSNVFSNLVPYDILNINRTSDPDLGAYQHSIQND
;
A
#
# COMPACT_ATOMS: atom_id res chain seq x y z
N SER A 1 -10.40 6.68 -2.17
CA SER A 1 -9.39 5.70 -1.70
C SER A 1 -9.99 4.32 -1.58
N SER A 2 -9.17 3.29 -1.73
CA SER A 2 -9.55 1.91 -1.35
C SER A 2 -9.46 1.72 0.16
N PHE A 3 -8.48 2.38 0.79
CA PHE A 3 -8.37 2.49 2.23
C PHE A 3 -7.95 3.90 2.63
N ALA A 4 -8.56 4.41 3.70
CA ALA A 4 -8.20 5.70 4.30
C ALA A 4 -8.13 5.55 5.82
N ALA A 5 -6.94 5.78 6.39
CA ALA A 5 -6.73 5.92 7.82
C ALA A 5 -6.70 7.40 8.15
N THR A 6 -7.82 7.90 8.63
CA THR A 6 -8.01 9.31 8.96
C THR A 6 -8.41 9.47 10.42
N TYR A 7 -7.89 10.50 11.08
CA TYR A 7 -8.30 10.84 12.44
C TYR A 7 -8.03 9.74 13.48
N GLY A 8 -6.80 9.20 13.47
CA GLY A 8 -6.32 8.31 14.53
C GLY A 8 -6.50 6.83 14.28
N GLY A 9 -6.04 6.02 15.24
CA GLY A 9 -6.19 4.56 15.23
C GLY A 9 -4.89 3.78 15.16
N ARG A 10 -5.06 2.44 15.07
CA ARG A 10 -3.97 1.48 14.86
C ARG A 10 -4.34 0.55 13.70
N TYR A 11 -3.48 0.48 12.72
CA TYR A 11 -3.69 -0.29 11.49
C TYR A 11 -2.46 -1.16 11.24
N ASN A 12 -2.67 -2.42 10.96
CA ASN A 12 -1.59 -3.34 10.60
C ASN A 12 -2.06 -4.22 9.44
N PHE A 13 -1.46 -4.00 8.28
CA PHE A 13 -1.71 -4.78 7.08
C PHE A 13 -0.51 -5.68 6.82
N THR A 14 -0.79 -6.96 6.62
CA THR A 14 0.24 -7.94 6.26
C THR A 14 -0.24 -8.73 5.07
N HIS A 15 0.59 -8.84 4.03
CA HIS A 15 0.26 -9.51 2.78
C HIS A 15 -1.09 -9.06 2.18
N SER A 16 -1.26 -7.74 2.08
CA SER A 16 -2.49 -7.15 1.57
C SER A 16 -2.26 -6.43 0.24
N THR A 17 -3.25 -6.52 -0.65
CA THR A 17 -3.29 -5.73 -1.88
C THR A 17 -4.33 -4.62 -1.72
N ILE A 18 -3.88 -3.38 -1.68
CA ILE A 18 -4.70 -2.17 -1.65
C ILE A 18 -4.62 -1.53 -3.04
N ALA A 19 -5.58 -1.85 -3.88
CA ALA A 19 -5.55 -1.43 -5.27
C ALA A 19 -6.83 -0.71 -5.69
N ASN A 20 -6.72 0.21 -6.65
CA ASN A 20 -7.85 0.94 -7.19
C ASN A 20 -7.69 1.14 -8.71
N TYR A 21 -8.51 0.43 -9.47
CA TYR A 21 -8.62 0.50 -10.92
C TYR A 21 -10.02 0.93 -11.37
N TRP A 22 -10.71 1.73 -10.53
CA TRP A 22 -12.03 2.21 -10.85
C TRP A 22 -11.99 3.23 -12.00
N ASN A 23 -12.63 2.90 -13.12
CA ASN A 23 -12.62 3.67 -14.36
C ASN A 23 -14.00 4.26 -14.75
N SER A 24 -15.03 4.11 -13.91
CA SER A 24 -16.39 4.55 -14.22
C SER A 24 -16.63 6.04 -13.90
N GLY A 25 -15.59 6.82 -13.61
CA GLY A 25 -15.67 8.25 -13.32
C GLY A 25 -14.34 8.83 -12.86
N PHE A 26 -14.36 10.10 -12.48
CA PHE A 26 -13.16 10.77 -11.96
C PHE A 26 -12.84 10.28 -10.54
N ARG A 27 -11.64 9.78 -10.33
CA ARG A 27 -11.13 9.37 -9.04
C ARG A 27 -10.27 10.47 -8.42
N GLN A 28 -10.72 11.01 -7.31
CA GLN A 28 -10.09 12.16 -6.64
C GLN A 28 -8.95 11.75 -5.69
N PHE A 29 -9.04 10.57 -5.07
CA PHE A 29 -8.09 10.14 -4.05
C PHE A 29 -7.32 8.89 -4.48
N PRO A 30 -6.06 8.72 -4.00
CA PRO A 30 -5.23 7.55 -4.27
C PRO A 30 -5.82 6.27 -3.64
N SER A 31 -5.20 5.13 -3.91
CA SER A 31 -5.58 3.86 -3.29
C SER A 31 -5.45 3.89 -1.77
N LEU A 32 -4.40 4.51 -1.25
CA LEU A 32 -4.12 4.65 0.18
C LEU A 32 -4.00 6.11 0.58
N LEU A 33 -4.81 6.51 1.58
CA LEU A 33 -4.72 7.80 2.25
C LEU A 33 -4.41 7.60 3.74
N LEU A 34 -3.37 8.26 4.23
CA LEU A 34 -3.04 8.33 5.65
C LEU A 34 -3.04 9.79 6.10
N ASN A 35 -3.82 10.13 7.11
CA ASN A 35 -3.70 11.42 7.79
C ASN A 35 -4.10 11.33 9.26
N ASN A 36 -3.71 12.32 10.05
CA ASN A 36 -3.99 12.40 11.49
C ASN A 36 -5.05 13.47 11.82
N TYR A 37 -5.87 13.88 10.86
CA TYR A 37 -6.89 14.91 11.05
C TYR A 37 -8.16 14.63 10.23
N LEU A 38 -9.22 15.33 10.61
CA LEU A 38 -10.42 15.48 9.79
C LEU A 38 -10.87 16.94 9.76
N ILE A 39 -11.56 17.33 8.73
CA ILE A 39 -12.21 18.64 8.62
C ILE A 39 -13.73 18.38 8.59
N ASP A 40 -14.46 19.01 9.50
CA ASP A 40 -15.91 18.87 9.56
C ASP A 40 -16.64 19.74 8.51
N SER A 41 -17.98 19.66 8.50
CA SER A 41 -18.82 20.43 7.56
C SER A 41 -18.81 21.94 7.78
N GLU A 42 -18.33 22.40 8.93
CA GLU A 42 -18.21 23.82 9.30
C GLU A 42 -16.81 24.37 8.97
N GLY A 43 -15.89 23.48 8.53
CA GLY A 43 -14.50 23.81 8.20
C GLY A 43 -13.55 23.77 9.40
N GLU A 44 -14.01 23.30 10.55
CA GLU A 44 -13.17 23.13 11.72
C GLU A 44 -12.29 21.88 11.59
N THR A 45 -11.03 22.02 11.98
CA THR A 45 -10.06 20.93 11.89
C THR A 45 -9.82 20.27 13.24
N TYR A 46 -10.00 18.97 13.29
CA TYR A 46 -9.76 18.12 14.46
C TYR A 46 -8.61 17.18 14.15
N ASN A 47 -7.64 17.04 15.06
CA ASN A 47 -6.52 16.13 14.92
C ASN A 47 -6.53 15.06 16.01
N ASN A 48 -5.97 13.89 15.69
CA ASN A 48 -5.82 12.76 16.61
C ASN A 48 -4.66 11.87 16.16
N ASP A 49 -3.99 11.23 17.12
CA ASP A 49 -2.83 10.40 16.85
C ASP A 49 -3.17 9.16 16.00
N VAL A 50 -2.50 8.98 14.90
CA VAL A 50 -2.35 7.68 14.26
C VAL A 50 -1.20 6.97 14.94
N LEU A 51 -1.54 6.08 15.85
CA LEU A 51 -0.59 5.39 16.73
C LEU A 51 0.18 4.28 16.03
N GLN A 52 -0.31 3.84 14.88
CA GLN A 52 0.32 2.81 14.07
C GLN A 52 -0.41 2.68 12.72
N ALA A 53 0.31 2.79 11.62
CA ALA A 53 -0.18 2.48 10.27
C ALA A 53 0.90 1.69 9.53
N TYR A 54 1.01 0.39 9.77
CA TYR A 54 2.07 -0.48 9.27
C TYR A 54 1.58 -1.38 8.14
N PHE A 55 2.36 -1.39 7.08
CA PHE A 55 2.12 -2.17 5.86
C PHE A 55 3.31 -3.09 5.63
N ASN A 56 3.08 -4.39 5.70
CA ASN A 56 4.12 -5.42 5.66
C ASN A 56 3.83 -6.40 4.51
N ASN A 57 4.76 -6.60 3.59
CA ASN A 57 4.59 -7.43 2.41
C ASN A 57 3.35 -7.05 1.58
N CYS A 58 3.10 -5.76 1.40
CA CYS A 58 1.88 -5.26 0.76
C CYS A 58 2.11 -4.76 -0.67
N ILE A 59 1.04 -4.72 -1.47
CA ILE A 59 0.98 -4.02 -2.76
C ILE A 59 0.00 -2.86 -2.61
N ILE A 60 0.46 -1.62 -2.89
CA ILE A 60 -0.36 -0.41 -2.96
C ILE A 60 -0.26 0.13 -4.38
N TYR A 61 -1.32 -0.06 -5.17
CA TYR A 61 -1.24 0.18 -6.60
C TYR A 61 -2.56 0.68 -7.20
N GLY A 62 -2.54 1.04 -8.49
CA GLY A 62 -3.72 1.48 -9.22
C GLY A 62 -3.36 2.11 -10.55
N ASP A 63 -4.34 2.75 -11.17
CA ASP A 63 -4.22 3.39 -12.47
C ASP A 63 -3.75 4.85 -12.43
N GLN A 64 -3.67 5.46 -11.22
CA GLN A 64 -3.12 6.81 -11.08
C GLN A 64 -1.60 6.78 -10.86
N ASN A 65 -0.95 7.90 -11.17
CA ASN A 65 0.50 8.04 -10.95
C ASN A 65 0.88 8.05 -9.46
N ILE A 66 -0.02 8.56 -8.61
CA ILE A 66 0.17 8.64 -7.16
C ILE A 66 -0.92 7.80 -6.50
N GLU A 67 -0.52 6.73 -5.81
CA GLU A 67 -1.45 5.82 -5.12
C GLU A 67 -1.28 5.81 -3.59
N LEU A 68 -0.41 6.69 -3.09
CA LEU A 68 -0.22 6.97 -1.68
C LEU A 68 -0.30 8.47 -1.42
N LEU A 69 -1.15 8.88 -0.48
CA LEU A 69 -1.15 10.24 0.06
C LEU A 69 -0.97 10.17 1.57
N ILE A 70 0.00 10.91 2.09
CA ILE A 70 0.29 11.06 3.51
C ILE A 70 0.22 12.54 3.85
N GLU A 71 -0.65 12.90 4.78
CA GLU A 71 -0.83 14.27 5.24
C GLU A 71 -0.78 14.31 6.77
N GLN A 72 0.05 15.17 7.31
CA GLN A 72 0.25 15.30 8.74
C GLN A 72 0.07 16.74 9.23
N LEU A 73 -0.70 16.91 10.27
CA LEU A 73 -0.69 18.13 11.09
C LEU A 73 0.29 17.96 12.27
N ASP A 74 1.05 19.02 12.55
CA ASP A 74 2.16 19.01 13.53
C ASP A 74 1.73 18.73 14.98
N ASN A 75 0.45 18.88 15.30
CA ASN A 75 -0.05 18.78 16.67
C ASN A 75 -0.40 17.36 17.13
N SER A 76 -0.24 16.35 16.26
CA SER A 76 -0.49 14.95 16.61
C SER A 76 0.41 13.99 15.82
N ASN A 77 0.59 12.80 16.37
CA ASN A 77 1.47 11.81 15.78
C ASN A 77 0.85 11.15 14.55
N LEU A 78 1.72 10.82 13.59
CA LEU A 78 1.44 9.92 12.49
C LEU A 78 2.58 8.90 12.40
N ASP A 79 2.42 7.77 13.11
CA ASP A 79 3.38 6.66 13.09
C ASP A 79 3.01 5.71 11.96
N TYR A 80 3.84 5.65 10.93
CA TYR A 80 3.62 4.78 9.77
C TYR A 80 4.92 4.09 9.33
N LYS A 81 4.77 2.89 8.76
CA LYS A 81 5.88 2.16 8.16
C LYS A 81 5.41 1.26 7.02
N PHE A 82 6.23 1.22 5.95
CA PHE A 82 6.10 0.31 4.82
C PHE A 82 7.31 -0.61 4.80
N ASN A 83 7.08 -1.91 5.01
CA ASN A 83 8.14 -2.93 5.00
C ASN A 83 7.89 -3.90 3.86
N ASN A 84 8.85 -4.05 2.94
CA ASN A 84 8.71 -4.93 1.79
C ASN A 84 7.38 -4.66 1.06
N CYS A 85 7.25 -3.50 0.46
CA CYS A 85 6.03 -3.11 -0.26
C CYS A 85 6.31 -2.73 -1.71
N LEU A 86 5.38 -3.05 -2.59
CA LEU A 86 5.33 -2.54 -3.96
C LEU A 86 4.35 -1.37 -4.02
N LEU A 87 4.83 -0.19 -4.41
CA LEU A 87 4.07 1.05 -4.38
C LEU A 87 4.10 1.76 -5.73
N LYS A 88 2.93 2.21 -6.19
CA LYS A 88 2.82 3.15 -7.30
C LYS A 88 2.92 4.58 -6.79
N PHE A 89 4.03 5.24 -7.12
CA PHE A 89 4.26 6.65 -6.78
C PHE A 89 5.16 7.30 -7.84
N SER A 90 4.58 7.87 -8.87
CA SER A 90 5.29 8.51 -9.97
C SER A 90 5.00 10.01 -9.97
N ASP A 91 5.78 10.77 -9.20
CA ASP A 91 5.65 12.23 -9.08
C ASP A 91 6.31 12.95 -10.26
N LEU A 92 5.61 13.00 -11.39
CA LEU A 92 6.10 13.57 -12.64
C LEU A 92 6.36 15.09 -12.54
N ASN A 93 5.70 15.77 -11.61
CA ASN A 93 5.75 17.23 -11.47
C ASN A 93 6.62 17.67 -10.28
N ASN A 94 7.20 16.73 -9.55
CA ASN A 94 7.96 16.97 -8.30
C ASN A 94 7.14 17.77 -7.27
N SER A 95 5.86 17.42 -7.14
CA SER A 95 4.90 18.09 -6.25
C SER A 95 4.97 17.59 -4.81
N PHE A 96 5.60 16.42 -4.58
CA PHE A 96 5.71 15.73 -3.29
C PHE A 96 7.14 15.78 -2.73
N ASN A 97 7.86 16.88 -2.99
CA ASN A 97 9.23 17.05 -2.51
C ASN A 97 9.27 17.52 -1.05
N THR A 98 8.85 16.64 -0.14
CA THR A 98 8.86 16.87 1.32
C THR A 98 9.49 15.67 2.03
N SER A 99 9.91 15.84 3.29
CA SER A 99 10.52 14.76 4.08
C SER A 99 9.61 13.55 4.28
N ILE A 100 8.28 13.72 4.24
CA ILE A 100 7.30 12.63 4.33
C ILE A 100 7.45 11.63 3.20
N TYR A 101 7.85 12.10 2.00
CA TYR A 101 8.04 11.26 0.81
C TYR A 101 9.52 10.96 0.52
N ASN A 102 10.36 11.01 1.54
CA ASN A 102 11.74 10.52 1.42
C ASN A 102 11.74 8.98 1.49
N PHE A 103 11.60 8.32 0.34
CA PHE A 103 11.57 6.85 0.24
C PHE A 103 12.91 6.17 0.56
N GLU A 104 13.97 6.93 0.81
CA GLU A 104 15.26 6.44 1.31
C GLU A 104 15.32 6.42 2.85
N ASP A 105 14.31 6.96 3.52
CA ASP A 105 14.22 6.91 4.98
C ASP A 105 13.73 5.53 5.46
N GLU A 106 14.67 4.68 5.85
CA GLU A 106 14.40 3.32 6.34
C GLU A 106 13.58 3.25 7.63
N LEU A 107 13.41 4.37 8.35
CA LEU A 107 12.49 4.41 9.50
C LEU A 107 11.05 4.22 9.05
N HIS A 108 10.71 4.77 7.87
CA HIS A 108 9.35 4.73 7.32
C HIS A 108 9.20 3.79 6.12
N PHE A 109 10.27 3.59 5.34
CA PHE A 109 10.24 2.83 4.09
C PHE A 109 11.40 1.84 4.03
N GLU A 110 11.13 0.58 4.28
CA GLU A 110 12.13 -0.49 4.29
C GLU A 110 11.87 -1.46 3.14
N ASN A 111 12.87 -1.69 2.29
CA ASN A 111 12.78 -2.58 1.11
C ASN A 111 11.58 -2.25 0.20
N LEU A 112 11.42 -0.96 -0.13
CA LEU A 112 10.33 -0.49 -0.98
C LEU A 112 10.67 -0.67 -2.46
N ILE A 113 9.72 -1.20 -3.23
CA ILE A 113 9.78 -1.29 -4.69
C ILE A 113 8.85 -0.23 -5.26
N LEU A 114 9.39 0.72 -6.06
CA LEU A 114 8.61 1.81 -6.62
C LEU A 114 8.33 1.60 -8.11
N ASN A 115 7.08 1.82 -8.50
CA ASN A 115 6.65 1.95 -9.89
C ASN A 115 6.93 0.75 -10.80
N GLN A 116 7.25 -0.42 -10.22
CA GLN A 116 7.38 -1.66 -10.98
C GLN A 116 6.00 -2.31 -11.16
N ASP A 117 5.84 -3.07 -12.23
CA ASP A 117 4.56 -3.67 -12.58
C ASP A 117 4.19 -4.84 -11.64
N PRO A 118 3.03 -4.82 -10.98
CA PRO A 118 2.50 -5.96 -10.24
C PRO A 118 1.99 -7.09 -11.14
N ASP A 119 1.87 -6.88 -12.45
CA ASP A 119 1.38 -7.85 -13.44
C ASP A 119 0.04 -8.49 -12.99
N PHE A 120 -0.94 -7.67 -12.60
CA PHE A 120 -2.25 -8.16 -12.19
C PHE A 120 -3.02 -8.74 -13.39
N PHE A 121 -3.67 -9.88 -13.20
CA PHE A 121 -4.34 -10.64 -14.25
C PHE A 121 -5.47 -9.83 -14.95
N SER A 122 -6.39 -9.22 -14.19
CA SER A 122 -7.46 -8.38 -14.75
C SER A 122 -7.91 -7.35 -13.71
N PRO A 123 -7.12 -6.29 -13.48
CA PRO A 123 -7.37 -5.37 -12.36
C PRO A 123 -8.65 -4.55 -12.50
N TYR A 124 -9.11 -4.28 -13.72
CA TYR A 124 -10.37 -3.60 -13.98
C TYR A 124 -11.62 -4.46 -13.72
N ASP A 125 -11.44 -5.80 -13.63
CA ASP A 125 -12.46 -6.77 -13.23
C ASP A 125 -12.27 -7.22 -11.76
N ASN A 126 -11.50 -6.47 -10.98
CA ASN A 126 -11.16 -6.76 -9.58
C ASN A 126 -10.39 -8.08 -9.38
N ASN A 127 -9.70 -8.57 -10.41
CA ASN A 127 -8.83 -9.74 -10.30
C ASN A 127 -7.38 -9.29 -10.12
N MET A 128 -6.92 -9.28 -8.86
CA MET A 128 -5.59 -8.83 -8.42
C MET A 128 -4.62 -10.00 -8.22
N ILE A 129 -4.88 -11.17 -8.81
CA ILE A 129 -3.91 -12.27 -8.86
C ILE A 129 -2.70 -11.77 -9.66
N ILE A 130 -1.50 -11.97 -9.13
CA ILE A 130 -0.26 -11.56 -9.80
C ILE A 130 0.18 -12.61 -10.83
N GLY A 131 0.63 -12.14 -11.98
CA GLY A 131 1.16 -12.98 -13.05
C GLY A 131 2.63 -13.34 -12.86
N ILE A 132 3.14 -14.15 -13.80
CA ILE A 132 4.51 -14.68 -13.77
C ILE A 132 5.61 -13.61 -13.97
N ASN A 133 5.26 -12.44 -14.49
CA ASN A 133 6.18 -11.33 -14.71
C ASN A 133 6.10 -10.27 -13.59
N SER A 134 5.36 -10.55 -12.53
CA SER A 134 5.15 -9.60 -11.45
C SER A 134 6.45 -9.26 -10.72
N SER A 135 6.68 -7.97 -10.51
CA SER A 135 7.78 -7.49 -9.67
C SER A 135 7.57 -7.75 -8.18
N ALA A 136 6.42 -8.28 -7.79
CA ALA A 136 6.10 -8.67 -6.42
C ALA A 136 6.63 -10.07 -6.04
N ILE A 137 7.05 -10.88 -7.03
CA ILE A 137 7.44 -12.28 -6.82
C ILE A 137 8.72 -12.37 -5.98
N ASN A 138 8.67 -13.18 -4.91
CA ASN A 138 9.78 -13.44 -3.97
C ASN A 138 10.35 -12.18 -3.31
N GLN A 139 9.58 -11.12 -3.18
CA GLN A 139 10.01 -9.86 -2.56
C GLN A 139 9.54 -9.71 -1.11
N GLY A 140 8.74 -10.63 -0.63
CA GLY A 140 8.23 -10.61 0.75
C GLY A 140 9.28 -11.05 1.77
N SER A 141 9.14 -10.56 2.99
CA SER A 141 9.92 -10.99 4.14
C SER A 141 9.26 -12.19 4.83
N ASN A 142 10.05 -13.23 5.11
CA ASN A 142 9.61 -14.42 5.84
C ASN A 142 9.16 -14.10 7.28
N VAL A 143 9.65 -13.01 7.86
CA VAL A 143 9.20 -12.54 9.19
C VAL A 143 7.68 -12.33 9.20
N PHE A 144 7.15 -11.72 8.16
CA PHE A 144 5.72 -11.45 8.04
C PHE A 144 4.93 -12.64 7.49
N SER A 145 5.53 -13.41 6.57
CA SER A 145 4.88 -14.59 5.99
C SER A 145 4.65 -15.70 7.00
N ASN A 146 5.52 -15.84 8.00
CA ASN A 146 5.32 -16.79 9.10
C ASN A 146 4.10 -16.42 9.97
N LEU A 147 3.66 -15.17 9.99
CA LEU A 147 2.44 -14.74 10.68
C LEU A 147 1.18 -15.01 9.85
N VAL A 148 1.32 -15.03 8.51
CA VAL A 148 0.24 -15.27 7.55
C VAL A 148 0.73 -16.28 6.51
N PRO A 149 0.84 -17.57 6.88
CA PRO A 149 1.57 -18.56 6.08
C PRO A 149 0.87 -19.01 4.79
N TYR A 150 -0.38 -18.65 4.62
CA TYR A 150 -1.16 -18.98 3.42
C TYR A 150 -1.75 -17.72 2.80
N ASP A 151 -1.85 -17.71 1.49
CA ASP A 151 -2.53 -16.65 0.77
C ASP A 151 -4.06 -16.81 0.78
N ILE A 152 -4.78 -15.91 0.11
CA ILE A 152 -6.24 -15.93 0.02
C ILE A 152 -6.77 -17.16 -0.75
N LEU A 153 -5.94 -17.81 -1.58
CA LEU A 153 -6.25 -19.06 -2.30
C LEU A 153 -5.72 -20.30 -1.58
N ASN A 154 -5.23 -20.14 -0.34
CA ASN A 154 -4.66 -21.21 0.49
C ASN A 154 -3.35 -21.80 -0.08
N ILE A 155 -2.58 -20.98 -0.82
CA ILE A 155 -1.24 -21.32 -1.28
C ILE A 155 -0.23 -20.95 -0.18
N ASN A 156 0.69 -21.87 0.16
CA ASN A 156 1.73 -21.62 1.15
C ASN A 156 2.75 -20.60 0.64
N ARG A 157 3.12 -19.62 1.49
CA ARG A 157 4.06 -18.54 1.17
C ARG A 157 5.26 -18.46 2.12
N THR A 158 5.54 -19.50 2.89
CA THR A 158 6.56 -19.43 3.95
C THR A 158 7.99 -19.55 3.47
N SER A 159 8.25 -20.11 2.29
CA SER A 159 9.61 -20.24 1.74
C SER A 159 10.02 -19.05 0.88
N ASP A 160 9.16 -18.65 -0.07
CA ASP A 160 9.47 -17.65 -1.07
C ASP A 160 8.25 -16.71 -1.23
N PRO A 161 8.00 -15.83 -0.22
CA PRO A 161 6.79 -15.05 -0.18
C PRO A 161 6.75 -13.95 -1.23
N ASP A 162 5.63 -13.85 -1.91
CA ASP A 162 5.32 -12.72 -2.76
C ASP A 162 4.72 -11.57 -1.94
N LEU A 163 4.73 -10.37 -2.49
CA LEU A 163 4.00 -9.25 -1.92
C LEU A 163 2.51 -9.37 -2.24
N GLY A 164 1.68 -8.77 -1.38
CA GLY A 164 0.24 -8.69 -1.59
C GLY A 164 -0.54 -9.90 -1.10
N ALA A 165 -1.81 -9.95 -1.53
CA ALA A 165 -2.80 -10.90 -1.05
C ALA A 165 -2.67 -12.30 -1.70
N TYR A 166 -1.97 -12.41 -2.82
CA TYR A 166 -1.84 -13.62 -3.61
C TYR A 166 -0.38 -14.05 -3.72
N GLN A 167 -0.14 -15.35 -3.58
CA GLN A 167 1.10 -15.99 -3.98
C GLN A 167 0.98 -16.37 -5.46
N HIS A 168 2.00 -16.07 -6.28
CA HIS A 168 1.97 -16.48 -7.67
C HIS A 168 1.92 -18.01 -7.77
N SER A 169 1.16 -18.52 -8.70
CA SER A 169 1.15 -19.92 -9.04
C SER A 169 1.58 -20.06 -10.50
N ILE A 170 2.51 -20.98 -10.75
CA ILE A 170 2.76 -21.43 -12.11
C ILE A 170 1.51 -22.22 -12.50
N GLN A 171 0.59 -21.60 -13.24
CA GLN A 171 -0.48 -22.34 -13.87
C GLN A 171 0.20 -23.17 -14.95
N ASN A 172 0.30 -24.48 -14.71
CA ASN A 172 0.62 -25.41 -15.77
C ASN A 172 -0.61 -25.49 -16.67
N ASP A 173 -0.49 -24.92 -17.88
CA ASP A 173 -1.47 -25.04 -18.96
C ASP A 173 -1.76 -26.51 -19.29
#